data_a3daf6c1b59bb026eff7ba81b35103cd
#
_entry.id   a3daf6c1b59bb026eff7ba81b35103cd
#
_cell.length_a   1.000
_cell.length_b   1.000
_cell.length_c   1.000
_cell.angle_alpha   90.00
_cell.angle_beta   90.00
_cell.angle_gamma   90.00
#
_symmetry.space_group_name_H-M   'P 1'
#
loop_
_entity.id
_entity.type
_entity.pdbx_description
1 polymer ?
#
loop_
_entity_poly.entity_id
_entity_poly.type
_entity_poly.pdbx_seq_one_letter_code
_entity_poly.pdbx_strand_id
1 'polypeptide(L)'
;KSILRNSINKTTKIQEECYNEQDSVVDIVENAERNILSVYNDKLGKDIRSIQDVLPEVQKNMEALAESKTDFTGIRTGYYDFDNMTRGLQKKQVIIVAGRPGCGKSAFALNVALNAAIKNKNSIAFFSLEMGVEEIAKRMFGCVGKIDGDVLKTGKLKNNDWKKWNEAMSELSDTKFFIDDSGGLTVSEIRRKCRKLKNSDSGLDLIVIDYLQLLSS
;
A
#
# COMPACT_ATOMS: atom_id res chain seq x y z
N LYS A 1 32.98 -7.83 -12.06
CA LYS A 1 33.08 -8.01 -13.54
C LYS A 1 31.85 -8.73 -14.12
N SER A 2 31.24 -9.73 -13.44
CA SER A 2 30.04 -10.44 -13.96
C SER A 2 28.80 -9.54 -14.02
N ILE A 3 28.58 -8.70 -13.02
CA ILE A 3 27.44 -7.81 -12.92
C ILE A 3 27.45 -6.78 -14.07
N LEU A 4 28.60 -6.17 -14.35
CA LEU A 4 28.72 -5.22 -15.44
C LEU A 4 28.45 -5.87 -16.80
N ARG A 5 28.92 -7.11 -17.00
CA ARG A 5 28.60 -7.87 -18.23
C ARG A 5 27.12 -8.20 -18.33
N ASN A 6 26.48 -8.60 -17.24
CA ASN A 6 25.04 -8.87 -17.21
C ASN A 6 24.23 -7.58 -17.49
N SER A 7 24.65 -6.44 -16.90
CA SER A 7 24.05 -5.13 -17.19
C SER A 7 24.18 -4.76 -18.66
N ILE A 8 25.35 -4.91 -19.26
CA ILE A 8 25.59 -4.63 -20.67
C ILE A 8 24.70 -5.51 -21.56
N ASN A 9 24.65 -6.82 -21.31
CA ASN A 9 23.84 -7.75 -22.10
C ASN A 9 22.34 -7.39 -22.04
N LYS A 10 21.83 -7.02 -20.85
CA LYS A 10 20.42 -6.64 -20.69
C LYS A 10 20.13 -5.30 -21.36
N THR A 11 21.05 -4.34 -21.31
CA THR A 11 20.88 -3.05 -22.00
C THR A 11 20.89 -3.24 -23.51
N THR A 12 21.75 -4.10 -24.04
CA THR A 12 21.78 -4.44 -25.47
C THR A 12 20.46 -5.06 -25.90
N LYS A 13 19.89 -5.98 -25.09
CA LYS A 13 18.60 -6.59 -25.38
C LYS A 13 17.47 -5.55 -25.42
N ILE A 14 17.45 -4.62 -24.48
CA ILE A 14 16.48 -3.50 -24.48
C ILE A 14 16.63 -2.65 -25.76
N GLN A 15 17.88 -2.36 -26.18
CA GLN A 15 18.13 -1.66 -27.43
C GLN A 15 17.56 -2.42 -28.63
N GLU A 16 17.81 -3.72 -28.73
CA GLU A 16 17.28 -4.56 -29.81
C GLU A 16 15.76 -4.58 -29.85
N GLU A 17 15.08 -4.70 -28.69
CA GLU A 17 13.63 -4.64 -28.58
C GLU A 17 13.07 -3.28 -29.04
N CYS A 18 13.75 -2.16 -28.69
CA CYS A 18 13.37 -0.82 -29.13
C CYS A 18 13.51 -0.62 -30.66
N TYR A 19 14.52 -1.23 -31.29
CA TYR A 19 14.72 -1.12 -32.73
C TYR A 19 13.82 -2.02 -33.57
N ASN A 20 13.37 -3.15 -33.04
CA ASN A 20 12.57 -4.11 -33.79
C ASN A 20 11.09 -3.73 -33.94
N GLU A 21 10.57 -2.74 -33.20
CA GLU A 21 9.21 -2.17 -33.26
C GLU A 21 8.06 -3.23 -33.38
N GLN A 22 8.32 -4.48 -32.96
CA GLN A 22 7.33 -5.57 -33.07
C GLN A 22 6.32 -5.58 -31.94
N ASP A 23 6.71 -5.04 -30.79
CA ASP A 23 5.90 -5.00 -29.57
C ASP A 23 5.32 -3.59 -29.33
N SER A 24 4.26 -3.50 -28.52
CA SER A 24 3.73 -2.19 -28.16
C SER A 24 4.75 -1.41 -27.31
N VAL A 25 4.74 -0.08 -27.43
CA VAL A 25 5.63 0.80 -26.65
C VAL A 25 5.51 0.53 -25.14
N VAL A 26 4.32 0.18 -24.68
CA VAL A 26 4.04 -0.14 -23.27
C VAL A 26 4.76 -1.43 -22.88
N ASP A 27 4.69 -2.47 -23.71
CA ASP A 27 5.34 -3.76 -23.44
C ASP A 27 6.87 -3.63 -23.45
N ILE A 28 7.43 -2.86 -24.38
CA ILE A 28 8.87 -2.58 -24.45
C ILE A 28 9.33 -1.87 -23.16
N VAL A 29 8.59 -0.86 -22.70
CA VAL A 29 8.93 -0.14 -21.46
C VAL A 29 8.82 -1.03 -20.24
N GLU A 30 7.79 -1.88 -20.15
CA GLU A 30 7.66 -2.84 -19.04
C GLU A 30 8.77 -3.88 -19.02
N ASN A 31 9.14 -4.41 -20.20
CA ASN A 31 10.26 -5.35 -20.34
C ASN A 31 11.60 -4.68 -19.99
N ALA A 32 11.81 -3.44 -20.39
CA ALA A 32 13.00 -2.67 -20.04
C ALA A 32 13.10 -2.46 -18.51
N GLU A 33 11.99 -2.04 -17.87
CA GLU A 33 11.93 -1.91 -16.41
C GLU A 33 12.24 -3.23 -15.71
N ARG A 34 11.64 -4.34 -16.17
CA ARG A 34 11.86 -5.68 -15.62
C ARG A 34 13.32 -6.12 -15.76
N ASN A 35 13.93 -5.89 -16.91
CA ASN A 35 15.33 -6.23 -17.20
C ASN A 35 16.29 -5.42 -16.32
N ILE A 36 16.10 -4.11 -16.17
CA ILE A 36 16.92 -3.24 -15.31
C ILE A 36 16.76 -3.66 -13.84
N LEU A 37 15.52 -3.88 -13.38
CA LEU A 37 15.26 -4.30 -11.99
C LEU A 37 15.83 -5.69 -11.68
N SER A 38 15.89 -6.61 -12.65
CA SER A 38 16.49 -7.92 -12.44
C SER A 38 18.00 -7.82 -12.22
N VAL A 39 18.71 -6.90 -12.89
CA VAL A 39 20.14 -6.61 -12.60
C VAL A 39 20.32 -6.12 -11.17
N TYR A 40 19.39 -5.28 -10.70
CA TYR A 40 19.42 -4.78 -9.32
C TYR A 40 19.08 -5.89 -8.30
N ASN A 41 18.09 -6.73 -8.62
CA ASN A 41 17.68 -7.84 -7.75
C ASN A 41 18.70 -8.98 -7.72
N ASP A 42 19.43 -9.26 -8.80
CA ASP A 42 20.56 -10.20 -8.82
C ASP A 42 21.69 -9.75 -7.86
N LYS A 43 21.79 -8.44 -7.60
CA LYS A 43 22.70 -7.89 -6.59
C LYS A 43 22.13 -7.99 -5.16
N LEU A 44 20.81 -8.06 -5.04
CA LEU A 44 20.05 -8.22 -3.79
C LEU A 44 19.49 -9.65 -3.63
N GLY A 45 19.90 -10.59 -4.50
CA GLY A 45 19.59 -11.99 -4.31
C GLY A 45 19.86 -12.31 -2.85
N LYS A 46 18.82 -12.64 -2.08
CA LYS A 46 19.01 -13.14 -0.72
C LYS A 46 19.65 -14.50 -0.87
N ASP A 47 20.98 -14.52 -0.94
CA ASP A 47 21.73 -15.74 -0.75
C ASP A 47 21.26 -16.39 0.55
N ILE A 48 21.28 -17.72 0.58
CA ILE A 48 21.04 -18.47 1.80
C ILE A 48 22.03 -17.95 2.83
N ARG A 49 21.53 -17.25 3.85
CA ARG A 49 22.36 -16.69 4.91
C ARG A 49 22.51 -17.71 6.03
N SER A 50 23.73 -17.85 6.53
CA SER A 50 23.95 -18.61 7.76
C SER A 50 23.21 -17.94 8.93
N ILE A 51 22.73 -18.75 9.87
CA ILE A 51 22.16 -18.20 11.10
C ILE A 51 23.18 -17.32 11.85
N GLN A 52 24.46 -17.69 11.78
CA GLN A 52 25.52 -16.92 12.40
C GLN A 52 25.63 -15.50 11.86
N ASP A 53 25.35 -15.29 10.55
CA ASP A 53 25.36 -13.97 9.92
C ASP A 53 24.13 -13.12 10.28
N VAL A 54 23.05 -13.78 10.74
CA VAL A 54 21.77 -13.13 11.08
C VAL A 54 21.71 -12.76 12.56
N LEU A 55 22.34 -13.52 13.44
CA LEU A 55 22.28 -13.33 14.90
C LEU A 55 22.63 -11.89 15.36
N PRO A 56 23.70 -11.24 14.84
CA PRO A 56 24.02 -9.88 15.25
C PRO A 56 22.95 -8.86 14.88
N GLU A 57 22.29 -9.07 13.72
CA GLU A 57 21.17 -8.21 13.27
C GLU A 57 19.95 -8.41 14.19
N VAL A 58 19.65 -9.64 14.57
CA VAL A 58 18.57 -9.97 15.50
C VAL A 58 18.83 -9.37 16.87
N GLN A 59 20.04 -9.51 17.39
CA GLN A 59 20.42 -8.93 18.69
C GLN A 59 20.24 -7.41 18.69
N LYS A 60 20.76 -6.72 17.68
CA LYS A 60 20.60 -5.25 17.55
C LYS A 60 19.13 -4.83 17.49
N ASN A 61 18.30 -5.61 16.77
CA ASN A 61 16.87 -5.34 16.70
C ASN A 61 16.19 -5.54 18.07
N MET A 62 16.59 -6.58 18.82
CA MET A 62 16.05 -6.84 20.16
C MET A 62 16.46 -5.75 21.16
N GLU A 63 17.69 -5.29 21.10
CA GLU A 63 18.17 -4.16 21.93
C GLU A 63 17.36 -2.89 21.63
N ALA A 64 17.16 -2.56 20.34
CA ALA A 64 16.35 -1.41 19.92
C ALA A 64 14.87 -1.53 20.36
N LEU A 65 14.32 -2.75 20.36
CA LEU A 65 12.96 -3.00 20.86
C LEU A 65 12.89 -2.85 22.39
N ALA A 66 13.89 -3.31 23.12
CA ALA A 66 13.94 -3.18 24.57
C ALA A 66 14.05 -1.71 25.03
N GLU A 67 14.74 -0.88 24.24
CA GLU A 67 14.83 0.56 24.48
C GLU A 67 13.56 1.33 24.05
N SER A 68 12.78 0.76 23.11
CA SER A 68 11.56 1.37 22.66
C SER A 68 10.48 1.32 23.75
N LYS A 69 9.90 2.48 24.06
CA LYS A 69 8.77 2.59 25.01
C LYS A 69 7.42 2.15 24.41
N THR A 70 7.43 1.57 23.20
CA THR A 70 6.19 1.21 22.50
C THR A 70 6.01 -0.30 22.47
N ASP A 71 4.87 -0.78 22.96
CA ASP A 71 4.49 -2.21 22.90
C ASP A 71 4.14 -2.70 21.50
N PHE A 72 4.11 -1.80 20.50
CA PHE A 72 3.68 -2.08 19.14
C PHE A 72 4.85 -1.91 18.16
N THR A 73 5.16 -2.98 17.44
CA THR A 73 6.23 -3.02 16.44
C THR A 73 5.73 -2.76 15.02
N GLY A 74 4.41 -2.94 14.81
CA GLY A 74 3.75 -2.76 13.53
C GLY A 74 2.83 -1.53 13.48
N ILE A 75 2.16 -1.36 12.33
CA ILE A 75 1.15 -0.32 12.12
C ILE A 75 -0.11 -0.70 12.91
N ARG A 76 -0.56 0.18 13.78
CA ARG A 76 -1.79 -0.05 14.56
C ARG A 76 -3.02 0.04 13.66
N THR A 77 -3.92 -0.91 13.81
CA THR A 77 -5.20 -0.94 13.08
C THR A 77 -6.26 -0.05 13.73
N GLY A 78 -6.05 0.30 15.00
CA GLY A 78 -7.01 1.05 15.81
C GLY A 78 -8.06 0.17 16.50
N TYR A 79 -7.99 -1.14 16.33
CA TYR A 79 -8.78 -2.14 17.06
C TYR A 79 -7.93 -2.71 18.19
N TYR A 80 -8.26 -2.34 19.42
CA TYR A 80 -7.43 -2.59 20.59
C TYR A 80 -7.05 -4.06 20.79
N ASP A 81 -8.03 -4.96 20.77
CA ASP A 81 -7.79 -6.38 20.99
C ASP A 81 -6.97 -7.00 19.87
N PHE A 82 -7.25 -6.60 18.63
CA PHE A 82 -6.49 -7.05 17.47
C PHE A 82 -5.03 -6.56 17.51
N ASP A 83 -4.84 -5.30 17.83
CA ASP A 83 -3.51 -4.71 17.95
C ASP A 83 -2.70 -5.35 19.09
N ASN A 84 -3.34 -5.68 20.23
CA ASN A 84 -2.68 -6.39 21.32
C ASN A 84 -2.26 -7.81 20.94
N MET A 85 -3.09 -8.52 20.17
CA MET A 85 -2.78 -9.88 19.70
C MET A 85 -1.66 -9.91 18.68
N THR A 86 -1.66 -8.95 17.74
CA THR A 86 -0.74 -8.94 16.58
C THR A 86 0.46 -8.04 16.74
N ARG A 87 0.46 -7.15 17.75
CA ARG A 87 1.39 -6.04 17.90
C ARG A 87 1.37 -5.07 16.72
N GLY A 88 0.23 -5.00 16.02
CA GLY A 88 0.02 -4.24 14.78
C GLY A 88 0.39 -5.01 13.52
N LEU A 89 0.13 -4.41 12.35
CA LEU A 89 0.46 -4.99 11.04
C LEU A 89 1.96 -4.91 10.81
N GLN A 90 2.63 -6.07 10.72
CA GLN A 90 4.09 -6.14 10.64
C GLN A 90 4.60 -5.88 9.22
N LYS A 91 5.80 -5.31 9.10
CA LYS A 91 6.47 -5.14 7.81
C LYS A 91 6.72 -6.49 7.15
N LYS A 92 6.66 -6.52 5.80
CA LYS A 92 6.89 -7.72 4.97
C LYS A 92 5.84 -8.82 5.14
N GLN A 93 4.69 -8.52 5.75
CA GLN A 93 3.57 -9.45 5.85
C GLN A 93 2.48 -9.11 4.85
N VAL A 94 1.78 -10.13 4.37
CA VAL A 94 0.54 -10.04 3.63
C VAL A 94 -0.57 -10.53 4.55
N ILE A 95 -1.60 -9.69 4.74
CA ILE A 95 -2.74 -9.98 5.59
C ILE A 95 -3.96 -10.10 4.69
N ILE A 96 -4.63 -11.23 4.73
CA ILE A 96 -5.81 -11.50 3.92
C ILE A 96 -7.04 -11.42 4.82
N VAL A 97 -7.97 -10.53 4.47
CA VAL A 97 -9.28 -10.40 5.10
C VAL A 97 -10.31 -11.04 4.19
N ALA A 98 -10.87 -12.16 4.61
CA ALA A 98 -11.86 -12.91 3.86
C ALA A 98 -13.22 -12.90 4.57
N GLY A 99 -14.29 -12.97 3.80
CA GLY A 99 -15.66 -13.04 4.31
C GLY A 99 -16.68 -13.06 3.19
N ARG A 100 -17.92 -13.44 3.51
CA ARG A 100 -19.02 -13.44 2.53
C ARG A 100 -19.33 -12.04 2.02
N PRO A 101 -19.95 -11.89 0.83
CA PRO A 101 -20.46 -10.59 0.37
C PRO A 101 -21.34 -9.92 1.45
N GLY A 102 -21.23 -8.61 1.60
CA GLY A 102 -22.03 -7.84 2.55
C GLY A 102 -21.61 -7.92 4.02
N CYS A 103 -20.61 -8.72 4.41
CA CYS A 103 -20.16 -8.82 5.81
C CYS A 103 -19.23 -7.69 6.29
N GLY A 104 -18.94 -6.69 5.43
CA GLY A 104 -18.21 -5.49 5.82
C GLY A 104 -16.69 -5.54 5.60
N LYS A 105 -16.16 -6.42 4.72
CA LYS A 105 -14.71 -6.50 4.42
C LYS A 105 -14.12 -5.14 4.06
N SER A 106 -14.69 -4.48 3.05
CA SER A 106 -14.25 -3.16 2.56
C SER A 106 -14.34 -2.09 3.65
N ALA A 107 -15.41 -2.12 4.45
CA ALA A 107 -15.56 -1.20 5.58
C ALA A 107 -14.49 -1.42 6.64
N PHE A 108 -14.17 -2.67 6.97
CA PHE A 108 -13.09 -2.99 7.90
C PHE A 108 -11.73 -2.53 7.37
N ALA A 109 -11.41 -2.87 6.11
CA ALA A 109 -10.14 -2.48 5.47
C ALA A 109 -9.98 -0.95 5.42
N LEU A 110 -11.06 -0.23 5.07
CA LEU A 110 -11.07 1.23 5.04
C LEU A 110 -10.86 1.84 6.43
N ASN A 111 -11.51 1.30 7.47
CA ASN A 111 -11.33 1.78 8.84
C ASN A 111 -9.92 1.53 9.37
N VAL A 112 -9.31 0.38 9.07
CA VAL A 112 -7.89 0.10 9.39
C VAL A 112 -6.99 1.12 8.70
N ALA A 113 -7.21 1.36 7.41
CA ALA A 113 -6.43 2.33 6.64
C ALA A 113 -6.58 3.76 7.19
N LEU A 114 -7.80 4.18 7.53
CA LEU A 114 -8.08 5.49 8.13
C LEU A 114 -7.41 5.64 9.50
N ASN A 115 -7.53 4.65 10.38
CA ASN A 115 -6.87 4.69 11.69
C ASN A 115 -5.35 4.79 11.55
N ALA A 116 -4.76 4.04 10.61
CA ALA A 116 -3.33 4.10 10.35
C ALA A 116 -2.90 5.47 9.80
N ALA A 117 -3.68 6.07 8.89
CA ALA A 117 -3.37 7.38 8.32
C ALA A 117 -3.55 8.52 9.33
N ILE A 118 -4.67 8.54 10.04
CA ILE A 118 -5.05 9.65 10.92
C ILE A 118 -4.27 9.59 12.23
N LYS A 119 -4.35 8.45 12.94
CA LYS A 119 -3.80 8.32 14.31
C LYS A 119 -2.30 8.09 14.32
N ASN A 120 -1.80 7.32 13.36
CA ASN A 120 -0.38 6.93 13.31
C ASN A 120 0.41 7.72 12.26
N LYS A 121 -0.25 8.59 11.47
CA LYS A 121 0.38 9.40 10.42
C LYS A 121 1.10 8.57 9.35
N ASN A 122 0.67 7.33 9.14
CA ASN A 122 1.21 6.47 8.11
C ASN A 122 0.75 6.90 6.71
N SER A 123 1.59 6.60 5.72
CA SER A 123 1.27 6.80 4.31
C SER A 123 0.60 5.55 3.74
N ILE A 124 -0.61 5.71 3.20
CA ILE A 124 -1.48 4.62 2.77
C ILE A 124 -1.71 4.69 1.27
N ALA A 125 -1.57 3.58 0.56
CA ALA A 125 -2.07 3.41 -0.80
C ALA A 125 -3.28 2.46 -0.77
N PHE A 126 -4.45 2.94 -1.17
CA PHE A 126 -5.70 2.19 -1.21
C PHE A 126 -6.11 1.97 -2.67
N PHE A 127 -6.02 0.73 -3.13
CA PHE A 127 -6.48 0.32 -4.46
C PHE A 127 -7.89 -0.23 -4.34
N SER A 128 -8.85 0.49 -4.90
CA SER A 128 -10.25 0.10 -4.93
C SER A 128 -10.62 -0.37 -6.32
N LEU A 129 -10.78 -1.66 -6.47
CA LEU A 129 -11.10 -2.27 -7.77
C LEU A 129 -12.61 -2.46 -7.98
N GLU A 130 -13.41 -2.28 -6.92
CA GLU A 130 -14.87 -2.42 -6.95
C GLU A 130 -15.59 -1.07 -6.88
N MET A 131 -15.08 -0.14 -6.09
CA MET A 131 -15.75 1.11 -5.79
C MET A 131 -14.99 2.32 -6.31
N GLY A 132 -15.70 3.29 -6.88
CA GLY A 132 -15.11 4.56 -7.30
C GLY A 132 -14.59 5.41 -6.14
N VAL A 133 -13.64 6.29 -6.43
CA VAL A 133 -12.97 7.17 -5.45
C VAL A 133 -13.96 8.05 -4.69
N GLU A 134 -15.03 8.54 -5.35
CA GLU A 134 -16.05 9.37 -4.68
C GLU A 134 -16.84 8.60 -3.62
N GLU A 135 -17.15 7.33 -3.87
CA GLU A 135 -17.87 6.50 -2.91
C GLU A 135 -17.00 6.20 -1.69
N ILE A 136 -15.71 5.91 -1.92
CA ILE A 136 -14.75 5.72 -0.85
C ILE A 136 -14.63 7.00 -0.02
N ALA A 137 -14.47 8.16 -0.67
CA ALA A 137 -14.37 9.42 0.01
C ALA A 137 -15.64 9.70 0.88
N LYS A 138 -16.83 9.45 0.36
CA LYS A 138 -18.07 9.56 1.16
C LYS A 138 -18.06 8.65 2.39
N ARG A 139 -17.58 7.39 2.24
CA ARG A 139 -17.44 6.47 3.37
C ARG A 139 -16.39 6.95 4.37
N MET A 140 -15.27 7.52 3.90
CA MET A 140 -14.28 8.14 4.78
C MET A 140 -14.88 9.27 5.61
N PHE A 141 -15.65 10.17 4.98
CA PHE A 141 -16.39 11.23 5.70
C PHE A 141 -17.40 10.67 6.69
N GLY A 142 -18.11 9.61 6.33
CA GLY A 142 -19.02 8.91 7.23
C GLY A 142 -18.33 8.36 8.47
N CYS A 143 -17.16 7.74 8.28
CA CYS A 143 -16.38 7.16 9.36
C CYS A 143 -15.75 8.23 10.27
N VAL A 144 -15.07 9.22 9.70
CA VAL A 144 -14.33 10.25 10.44
C VAL A 144 -15.28 11.25 11.08
N GLY A 145 -16.25 11.79 10.30
CA GLY A 145 -17.23 12.78 10.76
C GLY A 145 -18.38 12.17 11.56
N LYS A 146 -18.48 10.84 11.63
CA LYS A 146 -19.63 10.14 12.23
C LYS A 146 -20.95 10.67 11.65
N ILE A 147 -21.00 10.79 10.32
CA ILE A 147 -22.17 11.23 9.56
C ILE A 147 -22.85 9.99 9.00
N ASP A 148 -24.18 9.95 9.12
CA ASP A 148 -24.95 8.82 8.61
C ASP A 148 -24.78 8.63 7.10
N GLY A 149 -24.59 7.39 6.67
CA GLY A 149 -24.34 7.06 5.26
C GLY A 149 -25.50 7.43 4.34
N ASP A 150 -26.74 7.35 4.80
CA ASP A 150 -27.92 7.72 3.99
C ASP A 150 -28.02 9.24 3.83
N VAL A 151 -27.59 10.00 4.83
CA VAL A 151 -27.46 11.47 4.72
C VAL A 151 -26.42 11.83 3.66
N LEU A 152 -25.28 11.14 3.63
CA LEU A 152 -24.23 11.37 2.63
C LEU A 152 -24.64 10.94 1.21
N LYS A 153 -25.45 9.88 1.08
CA LYS A 153 -25.97 9.42 -0.20
C LYS A 153 -27.00 10.40 -0.78
N THR A 154 -27.86 10.94 0.08
CA THR A 154 -28.97 11.83 -0.34
C THR A 154 -28.58 13.31 -0.40
N GLY A 155 -27.43 13.69 0.16
CA GLY A 155 -26.97 15.07 0.25
C GLY A 155 -27.79 15.95 1.22
N LYS A 156 -28.66 15.35 2.04
CA LYS A 156 -29.54 16.07 2.97
C LYS A 156 -28.84 16.35 4.31
N LEU A 157 -27.70 17.04 4.26
CA LEU A 157 -26.96 17.43 5.45
C LEU A 157 -27.66 18.55 6.20
N LYS A 158 -27.79 18.39 7.52
CA LYS A 158 -28.26 19.45 8.44
C LYS A 158 -27.06 20.28 8.90
N ASN A 159 -27.34 21.42 9.56
CA ASN A 159 -26.29 22.33 10.04
C ASN A 159 -25.22 21.63 10.91
N ASN A 160 -25.62 20.68 11.75
CA ASN A 160 -24.68 19.90 12.57
C ASN A 160 -23.84 18.94 11.73
N ASP A 161 -24.39 18.40 10.64
CA ASP A 161 -23.66 17.50 9.75
C ASP A 161 -22.62 18.27 8.93
N TRP A 162 -22.91 19.50 8.53
CA TRP A 162 -21.96 20.39 7.89
C TRP A 162 -20.77 20.75 8.78
N LYS A 163 -21.01 20.93 10.09
CA LYS A 163 -19.91 21.14 11.04
C LYS A 163 -19.00 19.92 11.11
N LYS A 164 -19.58 18.71 11.28
CA LYS A 164 -18.85 17.45 11.30
C LYS A 164 -18.11 17.18 9.99
N TRP A 165 -18.73 17.56 8.86
CA TRP A 165 -18.11 17.47 7.54
C TRP A 165 -16.85 18.30 7.46
N ASN A 166 -16.89 19.56 7.89
CA ASN A 166 -15.74 20.45 7.87
C ASN A 166 -14.62 19.98 8.79
N GLU A 167 -14.95 19.45 9.98
CA GLU A 167 -13.99 18.84 10.91
C GLU A 167 -13.33 17.62 10.24
N ALA A 168 -14.11 16.73 9.66
CA ALA A 168 -13.61 15.55 8.96
C ALA A 168 -12.75 15.91 7.74
N MET A 169 -13.14 16.96 6.98
CA MET A 169 -12.36 17.45 5.85
C MET A 169 -10.99 17.95 6.30
N SER A 170 -10.91 18.71 7.38
CA SER A 170 -9.64 19.17 7.94
C SER A 170 -8.76 17.99 8.36
N GLU A 171 -9.34 16.99 9.06
CA GLU A 171 -8.60 15.83 9.53
C GLU A 171 -8.09 14.96 8.39
N LEU A 172 -8.91 14.74 7.35
CA LEU A 172 -8.53 13.96 6.18
C LEU A 172 -7.49 14.66 5.31
N SER A 173 -7.56 15.99 5.18
CA SER A 173 -6.60 16.77 4.38
C SER A 173 -5.18 16.68 4.91
N ASP A 174 -5.01 16.46 6.20
CA ASP A 174 -3.70 16.30 6.85
C ASP A 174 -3.14 14.87 6.73
N THR A 175 -3.84 13.97 6.03
CA THR A 175 -3.40 12.57 5.88
C THR A 175 -2.64 12.32 4.58
N LYS A 176 -1.74 11.35 4.63
CA LYS A 176 -1.09 10.80 3.44
C LYS A 176 -1.87 9.57 2.95
N PHE A 177 -3.10 9.80 2.48
CA PHE A 177 -3.99 8.75 2.00
C PHE A 177 -4.20 8.89 0.50
N PHE A 178 -3.73 7.91 -0.27
CA PHE A 178 -3.76 7.87 -1.74
C PHE A 178 -4.74 6.79 -2.19
N ILE A 179 -5.67 7.15 -3.07
CA ILE A 179 -6.69 6.23 -3.59
C ILE A 179 -6.46 6.06 -5.10
N ASP A 180 -6.59 4.83 -5.56
CA ASP A 180 -6.57 4.47 -6.97
C ASP A 180 -7.76 3.56 -7.25
N ASP A 181 -8.67 4.00 -8.13
CA ASP A 181 -9.86 3.28 -8.55
C ASP A 181 -9.78 2.84 -10.03
N SER A 182 -8.56 2.78 -10.58
CA SER A 182 -8.36 2.30 -11.95
C SER A 182 -8.81 0.84 -12.08
N GLY A 183 -9.72 0.58 -13.02
CA GLY A 183 -10.15 -0.79 -13.32
C GLY A 183 -9.09 -1.58 -14.07
N GLY A 184 -9.12 -2.91 -13.89
CA GLY A 184 -8.26 -3.82 -14.66
C GLY A 184 -6.77 -3.74 -14.35
N LEU A 185 -6.39 -3.27 -13.17
CA LEU A 185 -4.99 -3.17 -12.75
C LEU A 185 -4.35 -4.55 -12.67
N THR A 186 -3.14 -4.63 -13.18
CA THR A 186 -2.24 -5.78 -12.99
C THR A 186 -1.41 -5.63 -11.71
N VAL A 187 -0.90 -6.75 -11.19
CA VAL A 187 0.05 -6.72 -10.05
C VAL A 187 1.29 -5.89 -10.36
N SER A 188 1.75 -5.90 -11.62
CA SER A 188 2.91 -5.12 -12.06
C SER A 188 2.65 -3.62 -11.99
N GLU A 189 1.47 -3.16 -12.41
CA GLU A 189 1.08 -1.76 -12.32
C GLU A 189 0.94 -1.28 -10.88
N ILE A 190 0.30 -2.07 -10.01
CA ILE A 190 0.23 -1.77 -8.56
C ILE A 190 1.64 -1.64 -8.00
N ARG A 191 2.54 -2.58 -8.33
CA ARG A 191 3.94 -2.54 -7.89
C ARG A 191 4.64 -1.26 -8.36
N ARG A 192 4.46 -0.87 -9.62
CA ARG A 192 5.04 0.35 -10.19
C ARG A 192 4.51 1.60 -9.47
N LYS A 193 3.18 1.72 -9.28
CA LYS A 193 2.54 2.83 -8.57
C LYS A 193 3.03 2.92 -7.11
N CYS A 194 3.08 1.79 -6.41
CA CYS A 194 3.58 1.73 -5.04
C CYS A 194 5.07 2.11 -4.92
N ARG A 195 5.92 1.68 -5.86
CA ARG A 195 7.34 2.09 -5.89
C ARG A 195 7.50 3.58 -6.13
N LYS A 196 6.72 4.16 -7.07
CA LYS A 196 6.73 5.59 -7.32
C LYS A 196 6.36 6.37 -6.06
N LEU A 197 5.29 5.95 -5.36
CA LEU A 197 4.85 6.57 -4.12
C LEU A 197 5.88 6.39 -3.00
N LYS A 198 6.45 5.18 -2.85
CA LYS A 198 7.49 4.91 -1.85
C LYS A 198 8.74 5.78 -1.99
N ASN A 199 9.09 6.12 -3.24
CA ASN A 199 10.26 6.95 -3.56
C ASN A 199 9.96 8.46 -3.55
N SER A 200 8.70 8.86 -3.35
CA SER A 200 8.32 10.26 -3.15
C SER A 200 8.50 10.70 -1.70
N ASP A 201 8.42 12.00 -1.46
CA ASP A 201 8.50 12.59 -0.11
C ASP A 201 7.39 12.10 0.84
N SER A 202 6.29 11.61 0.29
CA SER A 202 5.18 11.05 1.07
C SER A 202 5.52 9.68 1.69
N GLY A 203 6.39 8.91 1.04
CA GLY A 203 6.68 7.54 1.44
C GLY A 203 5.49 6.59 1.22
N LEU A 204 5.60 5.35 1.72
CA LEU A 204 4.51 4.37 1.69
C LEU A 204 4.74 3.34 2.80
N ASP A 205 3.73 3.17 3.66
CA ASP A 205 3.80 2.28 4.82
C ASP A 205 2.82 1.11 4.72
N LEU A 206 1.61 1.33 4.19
CA LEU A 206 0.58 0.31 4.06
C LEU A 206 -0.05 0.35 2.66
N ILE A 207 -0.25 -0.83 2.09
CA ILE A 207 -0.99 -1.02 0.84
C ILE A 207 -2.26 -1.81 1.16
N VAL A 208 -3.41 -1.31 0.71
CA VAL A 208 -4.69 -1.99 0.80
C VAL A 208 -5.20 -2.24 -0.61
N ILE A 209 -5.68 -3.45 -0.90
CA ILE A 209 -6.25 -3.83 -2.20
C ILE A 209 -7.64 -4.41 -1.94
N ASP A 210 -8.68 -3.78 -2.44
CA ASP A 210 -10.07 -4.17 -2.29
C ASP A 210 -10.72 -4.34 -3.68
N TYR A 211 -10.83 -5.57 -4.19
CA TYR A 211 -10.31 -6.86 -3.70
C TYR A 211 -9.55 -7.62 -4.80
N LEU A 212 -8.73 -8.58 -4.38
CA LEU A 212 -7.72 -9.23 -5.24
C LEU A 212 -8.27 -9.93 -6.49
N GLN A 213 -9.48 -10.47 -6.45
CA GLN A 213 -10.06 -11.21 -7.58
C GLN A 213 -10.38 -10.33 -8.80
N LEU A 214 -10.39 -9.02 -8.65
CA LEU A 214 -10.61 -8.06 -9.75
C LEU A 214 -9.30 -7.62 -10.43
N LEU A 215 -8.15 -8.12 -9.97
CA LEU A 215 -6.88 -7.89 -10.63
C LEU A 215 -6.83 -8.64 -11.97
N SER A 216 -6.32 -7.95 -12.98
CA SER A 216 -6.01 -8.56 -14.26
C SER A 216 -4.76 -9.43 -14.17
N SER A 217 -4.77 -10.55 -14.91
CA SER A 217 -3.64 -11.48 -15.02
C SER A 217 -2.58 -10.98 -15.99
#